data_755c2929ab3cb7b7f5e39aaec097faec
#
_entry.id   755c2929ab3cb7b7f5e39aaec097faec
#
_cell.length_a   1.000
_cell.length_b   1.000
_cell.length_c   1.000
_cell.angle_alpha   90.00
_cell.angle_beta   90.00
_cell.angle_gamma   90.00
#
_symmetry.space_group_name_H-M   'P 1'
#
loop_
_entity.id
_entity.type
_entity.pdbx_description
1 polymer ?
#
loop_
_entity_poly.entity_id
_entity_poly.type
_entity_poly.pdbx_seq_one_letter_code
_entity_poly.pdbx_strand_id
1 'polypeptide(L)' 'MKLIVNMSTTEISYYANFYARQYRNSKQESGKNVQKKRAILYSKIQEYNKVLEQRGFKKVKV' A
#
# COMPACT_ATOMS: atom_id res chain seq x y z
N MET A 1 -4.38 -12.21 -11.71
CA MET A 1 -3.81 -11.11 -10.93
C MET A 1 -2.61 -10.51 -11.65
N LYS A 2 -2.58 -9.20 -11.79
CA LYS A 2 -1.49 -8.53 -12.50
C LYS A 2 -0.29 -8.38 -11.57
N LEU A 3 0.90 -8.74 -12.05
CA LEU A 3 2.13 -8.54 -11.27
C LEU A 3 2.46 -7.06 -11.18
N ILE A 4 3.03 -6.64 -10.04
CA ILE A 4 3.41 -5.24 -9.81
C ILE A 4 4.33 -4.73 -10.92
N VAL A 5 5.28 -5.54 -11.37
CA VAL A 5 6.23 -5.15 -12.42
C VAL A 5 5.56 -4.83 -13.75
N ASN A 6 4.36 -5.36 -13.98
CA ASN A 6 3.57 -5.12 -15.19
C ASN A 6 2.55 -4.00 -15.05
N MET A 7 2.45 -3.40 -13.86
CA MET A 7 1.51 -2.30 -13.62
C MET A 7 2.15 -0.97 -14.03
N SER A 8 1.32 -0.06 -14.53
CA SER A 8 1.77 1.29 -14.81
C SER A 8 2.06 2.02 -13.50
N THR A 9 2.89 3.07 -13.56
CA THR A 9 3.19 3.89 -12.39
C THR A 9 1.91 4.50 -11.82
N THR A 10 0.97 4.91 -12.68
CA THR A 10 -0.31 5.45 -12.25
C THR A 10 -1.12 4.43 -11.47
N GLU A 11 -1.16 3.18 -11.94
CA GLU A 11 -1.85 2.10 -11.24
C GLU A 11 -1.22 1.84 -9.88
N ILE A 12 0.10 1.75 -9.83
CA ILE A 12 0.83 1.49 -8.58
C ILE A 12 0.56 2.61 -7.58
N SER A 13 0.62 3.86 -8.01
CA SER A 13 0.35 5.01 -7.17
C SER A 13 -1.09 4.99 -6.65
N TYR A 14 -2.04 4.65 -7.51
CA TYR A 14 -3.45 4.55 -7.13
C TYR A 14 -3.65 3.51 -6.03
N TYR A 15 -3.12 2.31 -6.22
CA TYR A 15 -3.28 1.25 -5.22
C TYR A 15 -2.50 1.54 -3.93
N ALA A 16 -1.32 2.13 -4.04
CA ALA A 16 -0.55 2.52 -2.86
C ALA A 16 -1.33 3.53 -2.02
N ASN A 17 -1.94 4.53 -2.65
CA ASN A 17 -2.77 5.52 -1.96
C ASN A 17 -4.02 4.87 -1.36
N PHE A 18 -4.65 3.95 -2.09
CA PHE A 18 -5.83 3.23 -1.62
C PHE A 18 -5.51 2.46 -0.34
N TYR A 19 -4.44 1.67 -0.36
CA TYR A 19 -4.05 0.87 0.80
C TYR A 19 -3.57 1.74 1.96
N ALA A 20 -2.89 2.85 1.67
CA ALA A 20 -2.48 3.81 2.71
C ALA A 20 -3.69 4.40 3.42
N ARG A 21 -4.74 4.72 2.66
CA ARG A 21 -5.99 5.22 3.23
C ARG A 21 -6.65 4.19 4.12
N GLN A 22 -6.72 2.94 3.65
CA GLN A 22 -7.28 1.84 4.45
C GLN A 22 -6.48 1.63 5.73
N TYR A 23 -5.16 1.68 5.64
CA TYR A 23 -4.28 1.53 6.79
C TYR A 23 -4.54 2.63 7.84
N ARG A 24 -4.64 3.88 7.39
CA ARG A 24 -4.91 4.99 8.31
C ARG A 24 -6.28 4.86 8.97
N ASN A 25 -7.29 4.48 8.19
CA ASN A 25 -8.65 4.28 8.73
C ASN A 25 -8.70 3.15 9.74
N SER A 26 -7.89 2.10 9.56
CA SER A 26 -7.89 0.96 10.46
C SER A 26 -7.35 1.28 11.84
N LYS A 27 -6.69 2.42 12.04
CA LYS A 27 -6.23 2.85 13.37
C LYS A 27 -7.39 3.06 14.35
N GLN A 28 -8.58 3.36 13.84
CA GLN A 28 -9.76 3.60 14.66
C GLN A 28 -10.53 2.31 14.94
N GLU A 29 -10.17 1.22 14.30
CA GLU A 29 -10.80 -0.06 14.53
C GLU A 29 -10.10 -0.80 15.67
N SER A 30 -10.85 -1.62 16.40
CA SER A 30 -10.29 -2.46 17.46
C SER A 30 -10.67 -3.92 17.23
N GLY A 31 -9.81 -4.83 17.71
CA GLY A 31 -10.03 -6.27 17.58
C GLY A 31 -8.78 -7.01 17.13
N LYS A 32 -8.79 -8.32 17.34
CA LYS A 32 -7.63 -9.16 17.01
C LYS A 32 -7.34 -9.23 15.52
N ASN A 33 -8.38 -9.20 14.69
CA ASN A 33 -8.22 -9.31 13.24
C ASN A 33 -7.70 -8.01 12.61
N VAL A 34 -7.84 -6.89 13.31
CA VAL A 34 -7.37 -5.59 12.82
C VAL A 34 -5.87 -5.56 12.68
N GLN A 35 -5.13 -6.14 13.63
CA GLN A 35 -3.68 -6.17 13.57
C GLN A 35 -3.18 -6.93 12.35
N LYS A 36 -3.79 -8.08 12.04
CA LYS A 36 -3.44 -8.86 10.84
C LYS A 36 -3.76 -8.07 9.57
N LYS A 37 -4.93 -7.44 9.53
CA LYS A 37 -5.34 -6.61 8.39
C LYS A 37 -4.35 -5.47 8.16
N ARG A 38 -3.95 -4.78 9.22
CA ARG A 38 -3.00 -3.67 9.14
C ARG A 38 -1.62 -4.14 8.68
N ALA A 39 -1.17 -5.30 9.16
CA ALA A 39 0.09 -5.88 8.73
C ALA A 39 0.11 -6.17 7.22
N ILE A 40 -0.98 -6.75 6.71
CA ILE A 40 -1.13 -7.04 5.28
C ILE A 40 -1.14 -5.75 4.47
N LEU A 41 -1.91 -4.75 4.91
CA LEU A 41 -1.98 -3.46 4.23
C LEU A 41 -0.61 -2.77 4.20
N TYR A 42 0.09 -2.77 5.31
CA TYR A 42 1.42 -2.18 5.42
C TYR A 42 2.40 -2.86 4.46
N SER A 43 2.38 -4.19 4.42
CA SER A 43 3.22 -4.96 3.52
C SER A 43 2.97 -4.61 2.05
N LYS A 44 1.69 -4.46 1.67
CA LYS A 44 1.32 -4.07 0.31
C LYS A 44 1.83 -2.67 -0.03
N ILE A 45 1.67 -1.74 0.90
CA ILE A 45 2.14 -0.36 0.71
C ILE A 45 3.66 -0.35 0.52
N GLN A 46 4.40 -1.13 1.31
CA GLN A 46 5.85 -1.22 1.18
C GLN A 46 6.27 -1.76 -0.19
N GLU A 47 5.58 -2.78 -0.69
CA GLU A 47 5.88 -3.32 -2.02
C GLU A 47 5.68 -2.28 -3.10
N TYR A 48 4.54 -1.57 -3.08
CA TYR A 48 4.26 -0.53 -4.05
C TYR A 48 5.25 0.63 -3.95
N ASN A 49 5.57 1.05 -2.73
CA ASN A 49 6.52 2.13 -2.50
C ASN A 49 7.92 1.77 -3.00
N LYS A 50 8.33 0.53 -2.82
CA LYS A 50 9.62 0.06 -3.32
C LYS A 50 9.70 0.21 -4.84
N VAL A 51 8.64 -0.18 -5.55
CA VAL A 51 8.60 -0.07 -7.00
C VAL A 51 8.56 1.39 -7.44
N LEU A 52 7.77 2.23 -6.76
CA LEU A 52 7.72 3.66 -7.05
C LEU A 52 9.09 4.30 -6.90
N GLU A 53 9.80 3.97 -5.83
CA GLU A 53 11.14 4.49 -5.57
C GLU A 53 12.12 4.06 -6.67
N GLN A 54 12.06 2.79 -7.09
CA GLN A 54 12.91 2.27 -8.16
C GLN A 54 12.65 2.97 -9.50
N ARG A 55 11.43 3.46 -9.71
CA ARG A 55 11.04 4.19 -10.92
C ARG A 55 11.30 5.69 -10.81
N GLY A 56 11.84 6.16 -9.68
CA GLY A 56 12.16 7.58 -9.48
C GLY A 56 10.99 8.43 -9.02
N PHE A 57 9.95 7.82 -8.45
CA PHE A 57 8.80 8.54 -7.94
C PHE A 57 8.81 8.56 -6.41
N LYS A 58 8.06 9.50 -5.83
CA LYS A 58 7.97 9.62 -4.38
C LYS A 58 7.15 8.49 -3.79
N LYS A 59 7.54 8.04 -2.60
CA LYS A 59 6.77 7.07 -1.83
C LYS A 59 5.46 7.68 -1.37
N VAL A 60 4.43 6.82 -1.24
CA VAL A 60 3.17 7.22 -0.65
C VAL A 60 3.31 7.19 0.87
N LYS A 61 2.88 8.26 1.53
CA LYS A 61 2.91 8.32 3.00
C LYS A 61 1.82 7.44 3.61
N VAL A 62 2.18 6.77 4.68
CA VAL A 62 1.28 5.86 5.39
C VAL A 62 0.60 6.56 6.58
#